data_334e3ab53b85c1ef5868763ae6e8cdbc
#
_entry.id   334e3ab53b85c1ef5868763ae6e8cdbc
#
_cell.length_a   1.000
_cell.length_b   1.000
_cell.length_c   1.000
_cell.angle_alpha   90.00
_cell.angle_beta   90.00
_cell.angle_gamma   90.00
#
_symmetry.space_group_name_H-M   'P 1'
#
loop_
_entity.id
_entity.type
_entity.pdbx_description
1 polymer ?
#
loop_
_entity_poly.entity_id
_entity_poly.type
_entity_poly.pdbx_seq_one_letter_code
_entity_poly.pdbx_strand_id
1 'polypeptide(L)'
;MSEANKAVARRWFQEVWNERKPATIAELMHASAVGHTSSGETRGPEDWKRRVWDSLTGAFSDIKVAVDATVAVDETVVIRWRATMVHTGDALGIPPSKRPVAINGITWMTVHDGRIVEGWDGWDATGMIVQCGGATLDQRLSK
;
A
#
# COMPACT_ATOMS: atom_id res chain seq x y z
N MET A 1 17.84 5.47 16.00
CA MET A 1 16.41 5.76 16.16
C MET A 1 15.74 6.10 14.84
N SER A 2 15.88 7.35 14.34
CA SER A 2 15.27 7.71 13.08
C SER A 2 15.75 6.85 11.91
N GLU A 3 17.03 6.57 11.81
CA GLU A 3 17.55 5.75 10.73
C GLU A 3 17.07 4.30 10.83
N ALA A 4 16.96 3.75 12.03
CA ALA A 4 16.43 2.41 12.25
C ALA A 4 14.94 2.34 11.83
N ASN A 5 14.17 3.36 12.15
CA ASN A 5 12.75 3.43 11.78
C ASN A 5 12.56 3.62 10.27
N LYS A 6 13.41 4.43 9.65
CA LYS A 6 13.42 4.55 8.17
C LYS A 6 13.75 3.21 7.51
N ALA A 7 14.67 2.45 8.10
CA ALA A 7 15.03 1.13 7.57
C ALA A 7 13.84 0.15 7.63
N VAL A 8 13.06 0.18 8.71
CA VAL A 8 11.84 -0.62 8.82
C VAL A 8 10.86 -0.24 7.70
N ALA A 9 10.65 1.06 7.47
CA ALA A 9 9.76 1.53 6.43
C ALA A 9 10.22 1.09 5.03
N ARG A 10 11.52 1.25 4.74
CA ARG A 10 12.07 0.83 3.43
C ARG A 10 11.97 -0.68 3.24
N ARG A 11 12.24 -1.45 4.28
CA ARG A 11 12.13 -2.89 4.25
C ARG A 11 10.68 -3.32 3.97
N TRP A 12 9.70 -2.62 4.58
CA TRP A 12 8.29 -2.86 4.33
C TRP A 12 7.96 -2.78 2.84
N PHE A 13 8.29 -1.65 2.20
CA PHE A 13 7.97 -1.47 0.79
C PHE A 13 8.73 -2.46 -0.11
N GLN A 14 9.99 -2.73 0.19
CA GLN A 14 10.82 -3.63 -0.61
C GLN A 14 10.33 -5.07 -0.51
N GLU A 15 10.14 -5.59 0.70
CA GLU A 15 9.82 -7.01 0.88
C GLU A 15 8.35 -7.33 0.67
N VAL A 16 7.44 -6.50 1.19
CA VAL A 16 6.01 -6.76 1.07
C VAL A 16 5.55 -6.61 -0.39
N TRP A 17 5.98 -5.56 -1.06
CA TRP A 17 5.49 -5.25 -2.40
C TRP A 17 6.40 -5.72 -3.52
N ASN A 18 7.69 -5.37 -3.48
CA ASN A 18 8.60 -5.72 -4.59
C ASN A 18 8.95 -7.22 -4.61
N GLU A 19 9.18 -7.79 -3.43
CA GLU A 19 9.53 -9.21 -3.31
C GLU A 19 8.31 -10.10 -3.07
N ARG A 20 7.14 -9.52 -2.87
CA ARG A 20 5.87 -10.21 -2.62
C ARG A 20 5.98 -11.23 -1.47
N LYS A 21 6.56 -10.80 -0.35
CA LYS A 21 6.76 -11.63 0.83
C LYS A 21 5.70 -11.36 1.89
N PRO A 22 4.61 -12.11 1.93
CA PRO A 22 3.58 -11.89 2.96
C PRO A 22 4.08 -12.13 4.38
N ALA A 23 5.10 -12.98 4.56
CA ALA A 23 5.67 -13.22 5.89
C ALA A 23 6.24 -11.95 6.54
N THR A 24 6.72 -10.99 5.77
CA THR A 24 7.25 -9.73 6.27
C THR A 24 6.16 -8.88 6.93
N ILE A 25 4.92 -9.02 6.49
CA ILE A 25 3.78 -8.30 7.09
C ILE A 25 3.67 -8.65 8.57
N ALA A 26 3.65 -9.93 8.90
CA ALA A 26 3.57 -10.38 10.29
C ALA A 26 4.84 -10.07 11.08
N GLU A 27 5.98 -10.02 10.43
CA GLU A 27 7.26 -9.73 11.08
C GLU A 27 7.38 -8.25 11.47
N LEU A 28 7.02 -7.34 10.57
CA LEU A 28 7.21 -5.90 10.77
C LEU A 28 6.00 -5.19 11.35
N MET A 29 4.81 -5.78 11.28
CA MET A 29 3.59 -5.18 11.82
C MET A 29 3.27 -5.77 13.19
N HIS A 30 3.06 -4.90 14.18
CA HIS A 30 2.63 -5.33 15.51
C HIS A 30 1.28 -6.05 15.44
N ALA A 31 1.08 -7.04 16.33
CA ALA A 31 -0.13 -7.85 16.34
C ALA A 31 -1.42 -7.04 16.49
N SER A 32 -1.36 -5.88 17.13
CA SER A 32 -2.52 -5.00 17.32
C SER A 32 -2.42 -3.70 16.52
N ALA A 33 -1.59 -3.68 15.47
CA ALA A 33 -1.40 -2.47 14.66
C ALA A 33 -2.70 -2.05 13.97
N VAL A 34 -2.90 -0.73 13.89
CA VAL A 34 -4.06 -0.13 13.22
C VAL A 34 -3.61 0.47 11.91
N GLY A 35 -4.27 0.09 10.82
CA GLY A 35 -4.04 0.67 9.51
C GLY A 35 -5.24 1.48 9.05
N HIS A 36 -4.97 2.68 8.52
CA HIS A 36 -5.99 3.55 7.92
C HIS A 36 -5.77 3.53 6.42
N THR A 37 -6.63 2.82 5.71
CA THR A 37 -6.46 2.56 4.28
C THR A 37 -7.64 3.09 3.48
N SER A 38 -7.52 3.08 2.15
CA SER A 38 -8.64 3.44 1.27
C SER A 38 -9.84 2.50 1.43
N SER A 39 -9.62 1.30 1.98
CA SER A 39 -10.68 0.32 2.26
C SER A 39 -11.22 0.42 3.68
N GLY A 40 -10.77 1.39 4.46
CA GLY A 40 -11.16 1.60 5.85
C GLY A 40 -10.09 1.18 6.84
N GLU A 41 -10.47 1.05 8.11
CA GLU A 41 -9.56 0.71 9.18
C GLU A 41 -9.30 -0.79 9.24
N THR A 42 -8.04 -1.17 9.39
CA THR A 42 -7.63 -2.56 9.57
C THR A 42 -7.01 -2.75 10.96
N ARG A 43 -7.08 -3.96 11.48
CA ARG A 43 -6.49 -4.29 12.79
C ARG A 43 -5.69 -5.58 12.70
N GLY A 44 -4.38 -5.45 12.93
CA GLY A 44 -3.44 -6.56 12.92
C GLY A 44 -2.99 -6.97 11.53
N PRO A 45 -1.90 -7.78 11.47
CA PRO A 45 -1.31 -8.20 10.20
C PRO A 45 -2.23 -9.00 9.30
N GLU A 46 -3.01 -9.93 9.87
CA GLU A 46 -3.88 -10.79 9.07
C GLU A 46 -5.01 -10.00 8.40
N ASP A 47 -5.63 -9.07 9.13
CA ASP A 47 -6.70 -8.24 8.59
C ASP A 47 -6.17 -7.32 7.49
N TRP A 48 -5.02 -6.69 7.71
CA TRP A 48 -4.39 -5.84 6.71
C TRP A 48 -4.01 -6.64 5.46
N LYS A 49 -3.41 -7.82 5.64
CA LYS A 49 -3.05 -8.70 4.54
C LYS A 49 -4.27 -9.05 3.69
N ARG A 50 -5.35 -9.49 4.34
CA ARG A 50 -6.56 -9.91 3.64
C ARG A 50 -7.22 -8.76 2.88
N ARG A 51 -7.31 -7.59 3.51
CA ARG A 51 -8.06 -6.47 2.96
C ARG A 51 -7.25 -5.61 2.00
N VAL A 52 -5.95 -5.54 2.14
CA VAL A 52 -5.08 -4.70 1.31
C VAL A 52 -4.20 -5.54 0.40
N TRP A 53 -3.34 -6.37 0.98
CA TRP A 53 -2.34 -7.10 0.21
C TRP A 53 -2.95 -8.11 -0.74
N ASP A 54 -3.88 -8.94 -0.27
CA ASP A 54 -4.54 -9.94 -1.10
C ASP A 54 -5.35 -9.30 -2.23
N SER A 55 -6.01 -8.18 -1.95
CA SER A 55 -6.79 -7.44 -2.97
C SER A 55 -5.89 -6.89 -4.07
N LEU A 56 -4.80 -6.24 -3.69
CA LEU A 56 -3.91 -5.61 -4.66
C LEU A 56 -3.07 -6.63 -5.42
N THR A 57 -2.57 -7.67 -4.75
CA THR A 57 -1.81 -8.72 -5.44
C THR A 57 -2.72 -9.64 -6.26
N GLY A 58 -4.00 -9.72 -5.92
CA GLY A 58 -4.99 -10.45 -6.71
C GLY A 58 -5.48 -9.69 -7.94
N ALA A 59 -5.23 -8.38 -7.99
CA ALA A 59 -5.59 -7.54 -9.13
C ALA A 59 -4.40 -7.21 -10.02
N PHE A 60 -3.20 -7.13 -9.46
CA PHE A 60 -2.01 -6.64 -10.15
C PHE A 60 -0.84 -7.60 -10.11
N SER A 61 -0.13 -7.68 -11.23
CA SER A 61 1.17 -8.33 -11.34
C SER A 61 2.25 -7.27 -11.56
N ASP A 62 3.52 -7.68 -11.45
CA ASP A 62 4.68 -6.79 -11.65
C ASP A 62 4.62 -5.53 -10.79
N ILE A 63 4.17 -5.66 -9.55
CA ILE A 63 4.14 -4.53 -8.62
C ILE A 63 5.57 -4.14 -8.28
N LYS A 64 5.92 -2.89 -8.59
CA LYS A 64 7.23 -2.31 -8.25
C LYS A 64 7.01 -0.97 -7.58
N VAL A 65 7.53 -0.85 -6.36
CA VAL A 65 7.44 0.37 -5.58
C VAL A 65 8.82 0.99 -5.43
N ALA A 66 8.92 2.28 -5.70
CA ALA A 66 10.12 3.06 -5.46
C ALA A 66 9.83 4.03 -4.31
N VAL A 67 10.67 4.01 -3.29
CA VAL A 67 10.62 4.97 -2.19
C VAL A 67 11.44 6.18 -2.61
N ASP A 68 10.76 7.30 -2.84
CA ASP A 68 11.42 8.53 -3.32
C ASP A 68 12.03 9.36 -2.18
N ALA A 69 11.41 9.35 -1.01
CA ALA A 69 11.91 10.11 0.14
C ALA A 69 11.36 9.55 1.44
N THR A 70 12.15 9.66 2.49
CA THR A 70 11.71 9.33 3.86
C THR A 70 12.10 10.46 4.79
N VAL A 71 11.20 10.80 5.71
CA VAL A 71 11.43 11.74 6.80
C VAL A 71 11.02 11.04 8.09
N ALA A 72 11.85 11.15 9.12
CA ALA A 72 11.52 10.54 10.40
C ALA A 72 11.77 11.53 11.53
N VAL A 73 10.82 11.58 12.46
CA VAL A 73 10.93 12.32 13.71
C VAL A 73 10.37 11.42 14.81
N ASP A 74 11.18 11.15 15.83
CA ASP A 74 10.83 10.23 16.92
C ASP A 74 10.38 8.88 16.34
N GLU A 75 9.16 8.44 16.63
CA GLU A 75 8.63 7.18 16.13
C GLU A 75 7.86 7.32 14.80
N THR A 76 7.75 8.52 14.28
CA THR A 76 7.02 8.79 13.04
C THR A 76 7.95 8.71 11.84
N VAL A 77 7.55 7.96 10.82
CA VAL A 77 8.22 7.93 9.53
C VAL A 77 7.19 8.28 8.45
N VAL A 78 7.55 9.23 7.60
CA VAL A 78 6.74 9.60 6.44
C VAL A 78 7.48 9.19 5.18
N ILE A 79 6.81 8.46 4.32
CA ILE A 79 7.39 7.89 3.09
C ILE A 79 6.63 8.41 1.90
N ARG A 80 7.33 9.02 0.95
CA ARG A 80 6.78 9.34 -0.36
C ARG A 80 7.22 8.27 -1.33
N TRP A 81 6.26 7.67 -2.03
CA TRP A 81 6.52 6.55 -2.91
C TRP A 81 5.75 6.64 -4.21
N ARG A 82 6.18 5.88 -5.19
CA ARG A 82 5.46 5.66 -6.45
C ARG A 82 5.51 4.17 -6.77
N ALA A 83 4.50 3.71 -7.51
CA ALA A 83 4.40 2.30 -7.87
C ALA A 83 3.92 2.16 -9.30
N THR A 84 4.40 1.10 -9.95
CA THR A 84 3.92 0.66 -11.26
C THR A 84 3.50 -0.79 -11.16
N MET A 85 2.50 -1.17 -11.97
CA MET A 85 1.95 -2.52 -11.95
C MET A 85 1.17 -2.77 -13.24
N VAL A 86 0.72 -4.00 -13.44
CA VAL A 86 -0.12 -4.36 -14.58
C VAL A 86 -1.42 -4.99 -14.07
N HIS A 87 -2.55 -4.55 -14.59
CA HIS A 87 -3.86 -5.04 -14.17
C HIS A 87 -4.17 -6.37 -14.87
N THR A 88 -3.91 -7.48 -14.17
CA THR A 88 -4.00 -8.83 -14.72
C THR A 88 -5.00 -9.73 -13.99
N GLY A 89 -5.57 -9.29 -12.85
CA GLY A 89 -6.52 -10.06 -12.07
C GLY A 89 -7.81 -9.29 -11.81
N ASP A 90 -8.81 -9.96 -11.28
CA ASP A 90 -10.16 -9.43 -11.10
C ASP A 90 -10.53 -9.17 -9.63
N ALA A 91 -9.56 -9.19 -8.73
CA ALA A 91 -9.82 -9.09 -7.29
C ALA A 91 -10.48 -7.77 -6.86
N LEU A 92 -10.41 -6.72 -7.68
CA LEU A 92 -11.08 -5.45 -7.42
C LEU A 92 -12.48 -5.38 -8.05
N GLY A 93 -12.96 -6.46 -8.64
CA GLY A 93 -14.26 -6.49 -9.30
C GLY A 93 -14.28 -5.84 -10.68
N ILE A 94 -13.10 -5.53 -11.23
CA ILE A 94 -12.92 -4.97 -12.56
C ILE A 94 -12.27 -6.05 -13.42
N PRO A 95 -12.85 -6.40 -14.59
CA PRO A 95 -12.24 -7.40 -15.47
C PRO A 95 -10.80 -7.00 -15.84
N PRO A 96 -9.86 -7.96 -15.89
CA PRO A 96 -8.46 -7.65 -16.17
C PRO A 96 -8.30 -6.90 -17.49
N SER A 97 -7.82 -5.66 -17.41
CA SER A 97 -7.65 -4.81 -18.60
C SER A 97 -6.30 -5.01 -19.28
N LYS A 98 -5.34 -5.62 -18.57
CA LYS A 98 -3.93 -5.78 -18.97
C LYS A 98 -3.22 -4.44 -19.20
N ARG A 99 -3.78 -3.36 -18.66
CA ARG A 99 -3.21 -2.02 -18.79
C ARG A 99 -2.11 -1.80 -17.75
N PRO A 100 -1.07 -1.05 -18.09
CA PRO A 100 -0.12 -0.59 -17.10
C PRO A 100 -0.80 0.46 -16.20
N VAL A 101 -0.49 0.41 -14.92
CA VAL A 101 -1.04 1.34 -13.91
C VAL A 101 0.13 1.96 -13.18
N ALA A 102 0.09 3.27 -13.01
CA ALA A 102 1.08 4.02 -12.23
C ALA A 102 0.38 4.87 -11.19
N ILE A 103 0.81 4.75 -9.95
CA ILE A 103 0.27 5.52 -8.83
C ILE A 103 1.41 6.07 -7.99
N ASN A 104 1.09 7.07 -7.18
CA ASN A 104 2.00 7.58 -6.17
C ASN A 104 1.22 7.83 -4.89
N GLY A 105 1.94 7.91 -3.79
CA GLY A 105 1.29 8.13 -2.51
C GLY A 105 2.26 8.54 -1.43
N ILE A 106 1.68 8.78 -0.27
CA ILE A 106 2.39 9.10 0.95
C ILE A 106 1.86 8.18 2.04
N THR A 107 2.76 7.53 2.75
CA THR A 107 2.41 6.71 3.90
C THR A 107 3.01 7.36 5.14
N TRP A 108 2.19 7.49 6.16
CA TRP A 108 2.61 7.95 7.49
C TRP A 108 2.53 6.75 8.41
N MET A 109 3.66 6.36 9.02
CA MET A 109 3.64 5.23 9.94
C MET A 109 4.31 5.57 11.25
N THR A 110 3.81 4.96 12.32
CA THR A 110 4.43 4.98 13.63
C THR A 110 5.13 3.65 13.83
N VAL A 111 6.43 3.71 14.13
CA VAL A 111 7.27 2.53 14.34
C VAL A 111 7.75 2.55 15.79
N HIS A 112 7.49 1.48 16.53
CA HIS A 112 7.88 1.33 17.92
C HIS A 112 8.58 -0.03 18.10
N ASP A 113 9.78 -0.01 18.68
CA ASP A 113 10.60 -1.21 18.90
C ASP A 113 10.73 -2.08 17.62
N GLY A 114 10.98 -1.41 16.49
CA GLY A 114 11.20 -2.10 15.23
C GLY A 114 9.95 -2.63 14.54
N ARG A 115 8.75 -2.31 15.06
CA ARG A 115 7.49 -2.75 14.47
C ARG A 115 6.56 -1.58 14.20
N ILE A 116 5.80 -1.71 13.12
CA ILE A 116 4.78 -0.75 12.75
C ILE A 116 3.58 -0.96 13.66
N VAL A 117 3.19 0.09 14.39
CA VAL A 117 2.04 0.05 15.31
C VAL A 117 0.82 0.78 14.77
N GLU A 118 1.02 1.70 13.84
CA GLU A 118 -0.07 2.41 13.17
C GLU A 118 0.41 2.97 11.84
N GLY A 119 -0.49 3.04 10.86
CA GLY A 119 -0.15 3.57 9.54
C GLY A 119 -1.35 4.22 8.87
N TRP A 120 -1.07 5.27 8.11
CA TRP A 120 -2.03 5.99 7.26
C TRP A 120 -1.51 5.98 5.84
N ASP A 121 -2.33 5.50 4.91
CA ASP A 121 -1.99 5.49 3.49
C ASP A 121 -2.83 6.53 2.75
N GLY A 122 -2.17 7.44 2.06
CA GLY A 122 -2.82 8.40 1.18
C GLY A 122 -2.33 8.23 -0.24
N TRP A 123 -3.20 7.78 -1.14
CA TRP A 123 -2.86 7.61 -2.55
C TRP A 123 -4.14 7.66 -3.41
N ASP A 124 -3.95 7.84 -4.70
CA ASP A 124 -5.07 8.05 -5.63
C ASP A 124 -5.70 6.73 -6.06
N ALA A 125 -6.55 6.18 -5.20
CA ALA A 125 -7.28 4.94 -5.49
C ALA A 125 -8.27 5.12 -6.65
N THR A 126 -8.91 6.29 -6.77
CA THR A 126 -9.80 6.60 -7.88
C THR A 126 -9.05 6.60 -9.21
N GLY A 127 -7.88 7.24 -9.25
CA GLY A 127 -7.03 7.23 -10.45
C GLY A 127 -6.60 5.84 -10.85
N MET A 128 -6.31 4.97 -9.88
CA MET A 128 -6.01 3.56 -10.15
C MET A 128 -7.19 2.88 -10.85
N ILE A 129 -8.40 3.06 -10.34
CA ILE A 129 -9.61 2.47 -10.92
C ILE A 129 -9.82 2.96 -12.36
N VAL A 130 -9.62 4.25 -12.60
CA VAL A 130 -9.72 4.83 -13.95
C VAL A 130 -8.70 4.20 -14.89
N GLN A 131 -7.47 4.04 -14.45
CA GLN A 131 -6.41 3.41 -15.27
C GLN A 131 -6.73 1.95 -15.58
N CYS A 132 -7.46 1.27 -14.71
CA CYS A 132 -7.95 -0.09 -14.96
C CYS A 132 -9.17 -0.13 -15.90
N GLY A 133 -9.63 1.01 -16.39
CA GLY A 133 -10.78 1.09 -17.26
C GLY A 133 -12.09 1.34 -16.54
N GLY A 134 -12.04 1.68 -15.24
CA GLY A 134 -13.21 2.07 -14.46
C GLY A 134 -13.70 3.48 -14.79
N ALA A 135 -14.91 3.82 -14.31
CA ALA A 135 -15.51 5.12 -14.55
C ALA A 135 -14.96 6.18 -13.59
N THR A 136 -14.77 7.40 -14.10
CA THR A 136 -14.43 8.56 -13.27
C THR A 136 -15.67 9.01 -12.49
N LEU A 137 -15.43 9.84 -11.45
CA LEU A 137 -16.53 10.47 -10.71
C LEU A 137 -17.40 11.32 -11.64
N ASP A 138 -16.77 12.10 -12.52
CA ASP A 138 -17.50 12.94 -13.48
C ASP A 138 -18.40 12.10 -14.39
N GLN A 139 -17.92 10.98 -14.88
CA GLN A 139 -18.70 10.06 -15.72
C GLN A 139 -19.88 9.48 -14.95
N ARG A 140 -19.72 9.19 -13.65
CA ARG A 140 -20.83 8.72 -12.81
C ARG A 140 -21.89 9.78 -12.57
N LEU A 141 -21.45 11.01 -12.34
CA LEU A 141 -22.38 12.12 -12.10
C LEU A 141 -23.12 12.56 -13.34
N SER A 142 -22.58 12.32 -14.54
CA SER A 142 -23.21 12.69 -15.80
C SER A 142 -24.26 11.68 -16.27
N LYS A 143 -24.40 10.56 -15.58
CA LYS A 143 -25.44 9.55 -15.82
C LYS A 143 -26.62 9.76 -14.91
#